data_417c90d24a7a5035224b056e5a562599
#
_entry.id   417c90d24a7a5035224b056e5a562599
#
_cell.length_a   1.000
_cell.length_b   1.000
_cell.length_c   1.000
_cell.angle_alpha   90.00
_cell.angle_beta   90.00
_cell.angle_gamma   90.00
#
_symmetry.space_group_name_H-M   'P 1'
#
loop_
_entity.id
_entity.type
_entity.pdbx_description
1 polymer ?
#
loop_
_entity_poly.entity_id
_entity_poly.type
_entity_poly.pdbx_seq_one_letter_code
_entity_poly.pdbx_strand_id
1 'polypeptide(L)'
;MASLNERMKEIFAKQGTFVLGTADLNGIPNVVPVGAAKILDDETILVSDQYFLKTLNNLKENPRVAISFWETDTGEGYQIKGDAEILTEGRIYEKTAEWVRKHGEEIGHPLKSKGAIVIKITAIYSVTPGPNAGQRVG
;
A
#
# COMPACT_ATOMS: atom_id res chain seq x y z
N MET A 1 -4.80 -18.52 2.61
CA MET A 1 -4.93 -17.07 2.52
C MET A 1 -3.60 -16.41 2.79
N ALA A 2 -3.30 -15.35 2.06
CA ALA A 2 -2.04 -14.63 2.24
C ALA A 2 -2.16 -13.68 3.43
N SER A 3 -1.23 -13.79 4.37
CA SER A 3 -1.22 -12.93 5.55
C SER A 3 0.20 -12.52 5.91
N LEU A 4 0.31 -11.33 6.48
CA LEU A 4 1.58 -10.77 6.93
C LEU A 4 2.01 -11.43 8.23
N ASN A 5 3.29 -11.82 8.30
CA ASN A 5 3.87 -12.28 9.55
C ASN A 5 4.49 -11.11 10.34
N GLU A 6 4.98 -11.36 11.53
CA GLU A 6 5.52 -10.31 12.40
C GLU A 6 6.72 -9.60 11.78
N ARG A 7 7.61 -10.33 11.11
CA ARG A 7 8.79 -9.73 10.48
C ARG A 7 8.40 -8.79 9.33
N MET A 8 7.43 -9.18 8.52
CA MET A 8 6.92 -8.34 7.44
C MET A 8 6.32 -7.05 8.00
N LYS A 9 5.56 -7.13 9.09
CA LYS A 9 4.96 -5.96 9.75
C LYS A 9 6.03 -5.03 10.33
N GLU A 10 7.10 -5.57 10.88
CA GLU A 10 8.23 -4.76 11.37
C GLU A 10 8.88 -3.95 10.24
N ILE A 11 9.15 -4.60 9.11
CA ILE A 11 9.77 -3.94 7.97
C ILE A 11 8.83 -2.86 7.41
N PHE A 12 7.56 -3.17 7.29
CA PHE A 12 6.55 -2.22 6.83
C PHE A 12 6.53 -0.98 7.74
N ALA A 13 6.55 -1.18 9.05
CA ALA A 13 6.48 -0.08 10.01
C ALA A 13 7.69 0.85 9.95
N LYS A 14 8.85 0.32 9.56
CA LYS A 14 10.09 1.13 9.45
C LYS A 14 10.13 1.93 8.17
N GLN A 15 9.42 1.52 7.14
CA GLN A 15 9.46 2.18 5.85
C GLN A 15 8.52 3.38 5.82
N GLY A 16 9.04 4.55 5.46
CA GLY A 16 8.25 5.78 5.39
C GLY A 16 7.56 6.00 4.06
N THR A 17 8.10 5.42 2.98
CA THR A 17 7.56 5.56 1.63
C THR A 17 7.48 4.19 0.99
N PHE A 18 6.31 3.88 0.44
CA PHE A 18 6.03 2.61 -0.23
C PHE A 18 5.90 2.84 -1.72
N VAL A 19 6.03 1.78 -2.49
CA VAL A 19 5.86 1.83 -3.93
C VAL A 19 4.58 1.09 -4.29
N LEU A 20 3.61 1.80 -4.86
CA LEU A 20 2.32 1.25 -5.25
C LEU A 20 2.24 1.14 -6.77
N GLY A 21 2.02 -0.07 -7.26
CA GLY A 21 1.86 -0.37 -8.67
C GLY A 21 0.40 -0.64 -9.01
N THR A 22 -0.06 -0.06 -10.11
CA THR A 22 -1.40 -0.27 -10.67
C THR A 22 -1.28 -0.44 -12.17
N ALA A 23 -2.36 -0.82 -12.83
CA ALA A 23 -2.41 -0.92 -14.29
C ALA A 23 -3.82 -0.58 -14.76
N ASP A 24 -3.92 -0.09 -16.01
CA ASP A 24 -5.23 0.10 -16.64
C ASP A 24 -5.72 -1.23 -17.24
N LEU A 25 -6.86 -1.20 -17.91
CA LEU A 25 -7.43 -2.41 -18.53
C LEU A 25 -6.65 -2.90 -19.74
N ASN A 26 -5.77 -2.07 -20.29
CA ASN A 26 -4.89 -2.44 -21.40
C ASN A 26 -3.55 -2.99 -20.90
N GLY A 27 -3.38 -3.08 -19.58
CA GLY A 27 -2.16 -3.60 -18.99
C GLY A 27 -1.02 -2.58 -18.93
N ILE A 28 -1.29 -1.30 -19.17
CA ILE A 28 -0.25 -0.27 -19.06
C ILE A 28 0.08 -0.06 -17.59
N PRO A 29 1.31 -0.31 -17.17
CA PRO A 29 1.69 -0.22 -15.76
C PRO A 29 1.89 1.22 -15.31
N ASN A 30 1.67 1.44 -14.02
CA ASN A 30 1.85 2.74 -13.39
C ASN A 30 2.39 2.52 -11.98
N VAL A 31 3.37 3.30 -11.57
CA VAL A 31 4.01 3.18 -10.26
C VAL A 31 4.12 4.55 -9.62
N VAL A 32 3.73 4.66 -8.35
CA VAL A 32 3.85 5.91 -7.60
C VAL A 32 4.37 5.64 -6.20
N PRO A 33 5.12 6.59 -5.61
CA PRO A 33 5.44 6.52 -4.20
C PRO A 33 4.22 6.92 -3.36
N VAL A 34 4.01 6.24 -2.23
CA VAL A 34 2.95 6.59 -1.29
C VAL A 34 3.54 6.71 0.11
N GLY A 35 3.25 7.83 0.77
CA GLY A 35 3.74 8.10 2.12
C GLY A 35 2.74 7.76 3.21
N ALA A 36 1.46 7.62 2.87
CA ALA A 36 0.40 7.38 3.84
C ALA A 36 -0.18 5.98 3.65
N ALA A 37 0.47 5.00 4.28
CA ALA A 37 0.03 3.61 4.26
C ALA A 37 0.19 2.99 5.64
N LYS A 38 -0.70 2.07 5.99
CA LYS A 38 -0.59 1.31 7.24
C LYS A 38 -1.28 -0.04 7.14
N ILE A 39 -0.92 -0.93 8.03
CA ILE A 39 -1.52 -2.25 8.14
C ILE A 39 -2.77 -2.15 9.01
N LEU A 40 -3.92 -2.57 8.46
CA LEU A 40 -5.17 -2.64 9.24
C LEU A 40 -5.26 -3.95 10.02
N ASP A 41 -4.90 -5.05 9.38
CA ASP A 41 -4.82 -6.37 9.98
C ASP A 41 -3.85 -7.21 9.16
N ASP A 42 -3.69 -8.49 9.50
CA ASP A 42 -2.70 -9.36 8.85
C ASP A 42 -2.98 -9.59 7.35
N GLU A 43 -4.19 -9.28 6.89
CA GLU A 43 -4.60 -9.53 5.50
C GLU A 43 -4.95 -8.25 4.75
N THR A 44 -4.82 -7.07 5.38
CA THR A 44 -5.36 -5.84 4.81
C THR A 44 -4.40 -4.65 5.02
N ILE A 45 -4.11 -3.95 3.92
CA ILE A 45 -3.30 -2.72 3.94
C ILE A 45 -4.19 -1.56 3.55
N LEU A 46 -4.01 -0.43 4.24
CA LEU A 46 -4.70 0.82 3.96
C LEU A 46 -3.72 1.81 3.34
N VAL A 47 -4.13 2.44 2.24
CA VAL A 47 -3.39 3.53 1.60
C VAL A 47 -4.33 4.73 1.49
N SER A 48 -3.85 5.92 1.84
CA SER A 48 -4.62 7.15 1.64
C SER A 48 -4.34 7.75 0.26
N ASP A 49 -5.40 8.09 -0.46
CA ASP A 49 -5.31 8.85 -1.70
C ASP A 49 -5.25 10.34 -1.37
N GLN A 50 -4.10 10.97 -1.58
CA GLN A 50 -3.91 12.41 -1.38
C GLN A 50 -3.74 13.13 -2.71
N TYR A 51 -3.01 12.55 -3.66
CA TYR A 51 -2.67 13.19 -4.93
C TYR A 51 -2.82 12.25 -6.13
N PHE A 52 -3.58 11.18 -6.02
CA PHE A 52 -3.74 10.22 -7.11
C PHE A 52 -4.51 10.84 -8.28
N LEU A 53 -4.04 10.58 -9.49
CA LEU A 53 -4.74 10.91 -10.73
C LEU A 53 -4.79 9.66 -11.63
N LYS A 54 -3.68 9.31 -12.28
CA LYS A 54 -3.61 8.06 -13.07
C LYS A 54 -3.84 6.83 -12.20
N THR A 55 -3.28 6.84 -11.00
CA THR A 55 -3.45 5.75 -10.03
C THR A 55 -4.92 5.57 -9.68
N LEU A 56 -5.64 6.65 -9.40
CA LEU A 56 -7.06 6.58 -9.08
C LEU A 56 -7.88 6.07 -10.27
N ASN A 57 -7.59 6.55 -11.46
CA ASN A 57 -8.27 6.10 -12.67
C ASN A 57 -8.04 4.61 -12.92
N ASN A 58 -6.81 4.12 -12.70
CA ASN A 58 -6.49 2.71 -12.81
C ASN A 58 -7.27 1.88 -11.78
N LEU A 59 -7.31 2.32 -10.53
CA LEU A 59 -8.02 1.61 -9.46
C LEU A 59 -9.51 1.47 -9.74
N LYS A 60 -10.12 2.48 -10.37
CA LYS A 60 -11.52 2.42 -10.75
C LYS A 60 -11.80 1.41 -11.85
N GLU A 61 -10.87 1.19 -12.76
CA GLU A 61 -11.00 0.25 -13.86
C GLU A 61 -10.50 -1.15 -13.51
N ASN A 62 -9.40 -1.22 -12.75
CA ASN A 62 -8.69 -2.45 -12.45
C ASN A 62 -8.27 -2.43 -10.98
N PRO A 63 -8.92 -3.20 -10.11
CA PRO A 63 -8.63 -3.17 -8.67
C PRO A 63 -7.34 -3.89 -8.28
N ARG A 64 -6.67 -4.57 -9.20
CA ARG A 64 -5.46 -5.32 -8.90
C ARG A 64 -4.28 -4.40 -8.71
N VAL A 65 -3.56 -4.58 -7.60
CA VAL A 65 -2.44 -3.73 -7.22
C VAL A 65 -1.25 -4.57 -6.77
N ALA A 66 -0.09 -3.92 -6.76
CA ALA A 66 1.10 -4.44 -6.09
C ALA A 66 1.68 -3.35 -5.22
N ILE A 67 2.14 -3.72 -4.03
CA ILE A 67 2.84 -2.79 -3.15
C ILE A 67 4.13 -3.46 -2.67
N SER A 68 5.25 -2.72 -2.75
CA SER A 68 6.55 -3.21 -2.33
C SER A 68 7.05 -2.44 -1.12
N PHE A 69 7.66 -3.16 -0.20
CA PHE A 69 8.33 -2.58 0.96
C PHE A 69 9.57 -3.40 1.31
N TRP A 70 10.57 -2.75 1.85
CA TRP A 70 11.87 -3.36 2.10
C TRP A 70 12.60 -2.64 3.22
N GLU A 71 13.63 -3.29 3.73
CA GLU A 71 14.53 -2.73 4.71
C GLU A 71 15.90 -2.50 4.06
N THR A 72 16.35 -1.26 4.00
CA THR A 72 17.57 -0.90 3.28
C THR A 72 18.82 -1.57 3.87
N ASP A 73 18.88 -1.68 5.21
CA ASP A 73 20.05 -2.22 5.90
C ASP A 73 20.35 -3.67 5.56
N THR A 74 19.31 -4.48 5.39
CA THR A 74 19.44 -5.92 5.15
C THR A 74 19.11 -6.33 3.71
N GLY A 75 18.39 -5.48 2.98
CA GLY A 75 17.85 -5.82 1.68
C GLY A 75 16.61 -6.70 1.75
N GLU A 76 16.19 -7.11 2.94
CA GLU A 76 14.99 -7.93 3.08
C GLU A 76 13.76 -7.14 2.65
N GLY A 77 12.96 -7.72 1.76
CA GLY A 77 11.79 -7.03 1.25
C GLY A 77 10.76 -7.98 0.69
N TYR A 78 9.56 -7.43 0.51
CA TYR A 78 8.40 -8.20 0.08
C TYR A 78 7.58 -7.40 -0.93
N GLN A 79 6.94 -8.13 -1.83
CA GLN A 79 5.98 -7.59 -2.77
C GLN A 79 4.63 -8.21 -2.48
N ILE A 80 3.66 -7.36 -2.23
CA ILE A 80 2.29 -7.79 -1.97
C ILE A 80 1.46 -7.59 -3.21
N LYS A 81 0.70 -8.60 -3.59
CA LYS A 81 -0.36 -8.50 -4.57
C LYS A 81 -1.68 -8.40 -3.82
N GLY A 82 -2.59 -7.61 -4.33
CA GLY A 82 -3.89 -7.49 -3.68
C GLY A 82 -4.95 -6.89 -4.57
N ASP A 83 -6.16 -6.86 -4.03
CA ASP A 83 -7.31 -6.24 -4.65
C ASP A 83 -7.72 -5.03 -3.83
N ALA A 84 -7.88 -3.89 -4.50
CA ALA A 84 -8.14 -2.60 -3.88
C ALA A 84 -9.61 -2.21 -3.95
N GLU A 85 -10.11 -1.65 -2.86
CA GLU A 85 -11.44 -1.04 -2.79
C GLU A 85 -11.28 0.43 -2.43
N ILE A 86 -11.96 1.30 -3.16
CA ILE A 86 -11.91 2.75 -2.93
C ILE A 86 -13.08 3.15 -2.03
N LEU A 87 -12.79 3.72 -0.86
CA LEU A 87 -13.79 4.20 0.08
C LEU A 87 -13.69 5.72 0.19
N THR A 88 -14.79 6.41 -0.11
CA THR A 88 -14.86 7.88 0.00
C THR A 88 -15.85 8.33 1.08
N GLU A 89 -16.44 7.41 1.79
CA GLU A 89 -17.36 7.66 2.90
C GLU A 89 -17.32 6.49 3.88
N GLY A 90 -17.93 6.67 5.03
CA GLY A 90 -18.02 5.65 6.06
C GLY A 90 -16.86 5.68 7.04
N ARG A 91 -16.88 4.76 8.00
CA ARG A 91 -15.99 4.78 9.16
C ARG A 91 -14.51 4.68 8.81
N ILE A 92 -14.16 3.78 7.88
CA ILE A 92 -12.75 3.61 7.49
C ILE A 92 -12.23 4.88 6.82
N TYR A 93 -13.02 5.47 5.91
CA TYR A 93 -12.64 6.72 5.28
C TYR A 93 -12.48 7.84 6.30
N GLU A 94 -13.43 8.00 7.21
CA GLU A 94 -13.39 9.06 8.22
C GLU A 94 -12.18 8.96 9.14
N LYS A 95 -11.83 7.74 9.56
CA LYS A 95 -10.62 7.50 10.35
C LYS A 95 -9.35 7.79 9.56
N THR A 96 -9.34 7.42 8.28
CA THR A 96 -8.20 7.70 7.39
C THR A 96 -8.01 9.18 7.21
N ALA A 97 -9.09 9.92 6.95
CA ALA A 97 -9.05 11.36 6.79
C ALA A 97 -8.53 12.06 8.05
N GLU A 98 -8.95 11.61 9.21
CA GLU A 98 -8.49 12.17 10.50
C GLU A 98 -7.01 11.86 10.75
N TRP A 99 -6.57 10.64 10.47
CA TRP A 99 -5.18 10.24 10.59
C TRP A 99 -4.28 11.09 9.69
N VAL A 100 -4.67 11.29 8.44
CA VAL A 100 -3.92 12.11 7.48
C VAL A 100 -3.90 13.57 7.90
N ARG A 101 -5.03 14.10 8.37
CA ARG A 101 -5.12 15.47 8.85
C ARG A 101 -4.16 15.72 10.02
N LYS A 102 -4.14 14.82 11.00
CA LYS A 102 -3.25 14.93 12.15
C LYS A 102 -1.79 14.87 11.75
N HIS A 103 -1.45 13.99 10.83
CA HIS A 103 -0.08 13.89 10.33
C HIS A 103 0.34 15.20 9.64
N GLY A 104 -0.56 15.82 8.90
CA GLY A 104 -0.32 17.13 8.29
C GLY A 104 -0.03 18.22 9.33
N GLU A 105 -0.75 18.21 10.45
CA GLU A 105 -0.49 19.13 11.55
C GLU A 105 0.90 18.92 12.14
N GLU A 106 1.29 17.66 12.36
CA GLU A 106 2.59 17.32 12.93
C GLU A 106 3.76 17.78 12.06
N ILE A 107 3.63 17.68 10.75
CA ILE A 107 4.70 18.07 9.82
C ILE A 107 4.60 19.53 9.36
N GLY A 108 3.59 20.28 9.82
CA GLY A 108 3.39 21.67 9.45
C GLY A 108 2.97 21.87 7.99
N HIS A 109 2.43 20.85 7.34
CA HIS A 109 1.98 20.88 5.94
C HIS A 109 0.59 20.25 5.87
N PRO A 110 -0.48 21.03 5.66
CA PRO A 110 -1.83 20.49 5.65
C PRO A 110 -1.99 19.38 4.63
N LEU A 111 -2.54 18.25 5.05
CA LEU A 111 -2.82 17.10 4.21
C LEU A 111 -4.30 16.74 4.26
N LYS A 112 -4.82 16.29 3.14
CA LYS A 112 -6.21 15.89 3.02
C LYS A 112 -6.31 14.58 2.25
N SER A 113 -7.05 13.63 2.80
CA SER A 113 -7.34 12.38 2.11
C SER A 113 -8.56 12.54 1.20
N LYS A 114 -8.42 12.18 -0.07
CA LYS A 114 -9.53 12.11 -1.03
C LYS A 114 -10.26 10.78 -0.95
N GLY A 115 -9.62 9.77 -0.39
CA GLY A 115 -10.21 8.44 -0.27
C GLY A 115 -9.30 7.50 0.48
N ALA A 116 -9.89 6.44 1.01
CA ALA A 116 -9.18 5.34 1.64
C ALA A 116 -9.15 4.17 0.66
N ILE A 117 -7.95 3.71 0.32
CA ILE A 117 -7.77 2.55 -0.55
C ILE A 117 -7.49 1.36 0.34
N VAL A 118 -8.44 0.43 0.41
CA VAL A 118 -8.32 -0.77 1.24
C VAL A 118 -7.87 -1.92 0.34
N ILE A 119 -6.69 -2.45 0.60
CA ILE A 119 -6.08 -3.50 -0.20
C ILE A 119 -6.17 -4.82 0.55
N LYS A 120 -6.93 -5.76 -0.01
CA LYS A 120 -6.97 -7.12 0.52
C LYS A 120 -5.84 -7.93 -0.12
N ILE A 121 -4.98 -8.49 0.72
CA ILE A 121 -3.80 -9.23 0.28
C ILE A 121 -4.21 -10.56 -0.34
N THR A 122 -3.73 -10.83 -1.57
CA THR A 122 -4.00 -12.08 -2.28
C THR A 122 -2.77 -12.96 -2.38
N ALA A 123 -1.58 -12.38 -2.39
CA ALA A 123 -0.31 -13.13 -2.46
C ALA A 123 0.84 -12.26 -1.96
N ILE A 124 1.86 -12.90 -1.40
CA ILE A 124 3.08 -12.23 -0.94
C ILE A 124 4.28 -12.95 -1.57
N TYR A 125 5.18 -12.15 -2.13
CA TYR A 125 6.41 -12.65 -2.75
C TYR A 125 7.62 -12.04 -2.06
N SER A 126 8.68 -12.84 -1.92
CA SER A 126 9.95 -12.31 -1.45
C SER A 126 10.64 -11.56 -2.58
N VAL A 127 11.15 -10.36 -2.27
CA VAL A 127 12.06 -9.64 -3.17
C VAL A 127 13.44 -9.48 -2.52
N THR A 128 13.67 -10.19 -1.42
CA THR A 128 14.97 -10.24 -0.75
C THR A 128 15.99 -10.84 -1.71
N PRO A 129 17.15 -10.16 -1.93
CA PRO A 129 18.21 -10.74 -2.77
C PRO A 129 18.66 -12.11 -2.26
N GLY A 130 18.79 -13.07 -3.15
CA GLY A 130 19.23 -14.40 -2.80
C GLY A 130 18.46 -15.48 -3.55
N PRO A 131 18.62 -16.76 -3.12
CA PRO A 131 18.03 -17.89 -3.85
C PRO A 131 16.50 -17.94 -3.85
N ASN A 132 15.85 -17.25 -2.91
CA ASN A 132 14.38 -17.23 -2.80
C ASN A 132 13.75 -15.99 -3.42
N ALA A 133 14.55 -15.11 -4.05
CA ALA A 133 14.03 -13.90 -4.68
C ALA A 133 12.99 -14.26 -5.74
N GLY A 134 11.84 -13.58 -5.67
CA GLY A 134 10.75 -13.80 -6.60
C GLY A 134 9.80 -14.94 -6.23
N GLN A 135 10.10 -15.71 -5.19
CA GLN A 135 9.24 -16.82 -4.78
C GLN A 135 8.09 -16.35 -3.89
N ARG A 136 6.96 -17.02 -4.04
CA ARG A 136 5.80 -16.76 -3.20
C ARG A 136 6.03 -17.28 -1.78
N VAL A 137 5.74 -16.47 -0.79
CA VAL A 137 5.92 -16.79 0.63
C VAL A 137 4.64 -16.61 1.46
N GLY A 138 3.58 -16.20 0.84
CA GLY A 138 2.31 -16.01 1.53
C GLY A 138 1.11 -15.89 0.61
#